data_644f23331454a3b5e4429171ac0099fc
#
_entry.id   644f23331454a3b5e4429171ac0099fc
#
_cell.length_a   1.000
_cell.length_b   1.000
_cell.length_c   1.000
_cell.angle_alpha   90.00
_cell.angle_beta   90.00
_cell.angle_gamma   90.00
#
_symmetry.space_group_name_H-M   'P 1'
#
loop_
_entity.id
_entity.type
_entity.pdbx_description
1 polymer ?
#
loop_
_entity_poly.entity_id
_entity_poly.type
_entity_poly.pdbx_seq_one_letter_code
_entity_poly.pdbx_strand_id
1 'polypeptide(L)'
;MVKALADRLAEAFAEYLHAQARKDWGYGDSEQLTMDEIVAEKFRGIRPAFGYPACPDHSEKFKLFNLLEAPKQGITLTEHAAMLPAASVSGIYLGHPDAKYFNVSR
;
A
#
# COMPACT_ATOMS: atom_id res chain seq x y z
N MET A 1 16.27 -12.37 -10.58
CA MET A 1 16.12 -12.94 -9.22
C MET A 1 16.19 -11.92 -8.11
N VAL A 2 17.22 -11.09 -8.07
CA VAL A 2 17.34 -10.04 -7.05
C VAL A 2 16.17 -9.07 -7.11
N LYS A 3 15.75 -8.66 -8.30
CA LYS A 3 14.61 -7.75 -8.47
C LYS A 3 13.31 -8.36 -7.93
N ALA A 4 13.04 -9.63 -8.22
CA ALA A 4 11.83 -10.31 -7.75
C ALA A 4 11.82 -10.42 -6.22
N LEU A 5 12.97 -10.69 -5.60
CA LEU A 5 13.08 -10.74 -4.15
C LEU A 5 12.86 -9.36 -3.54
N ALA A 6 13.46 -8.32 -4.14
CA ALA A 6 13.30 -6.95 -3.65
C ALA A 6 11.83 -6.50 -3.73
N ASP A 7 11.13 -6.84 -4.82
CA ASP A 7 9.70 -6.53 -4.97
C ASP A 7 8.86 -7.22 -3.89
N ARG A 8 9.18 -8.50 -3.60
CA ARG A 8 8.47 -9.24 -2.55
C ARG A 8 8.72 -8.67 -1.16
N LEU A 9 9.94 -8.21 -0.90
CA LEU A 9 10.27 -7.57 0.38
C LEU A 9 9.52 -6.23 0.53
N ALA A 10 9.42 -5.46 -0.55
CA ALA A 10 8.67 -4.20 -0.52
C ALA A 10 7.19 -4.46 -0.24
N GLU A 11 6.59 -5.48 -0.87
CA GLU A 11 5.20 -5.86 -0.63
C GLU A 11 4.99 -6.38 0.80
N ALA A 12 5.91 -7.20 1.30
CA ALA A 12 5.84 -7.72 2.68
C ALA A 12 5.94 -6.58 3.69
N PHE A 13 6.78 -5.59 3.43
CA PHE A 13 6.89 -4.41 4.29
C PHE A 13 5.61 -3.58 4.26
N ALA A 14 4.98 -3.43 3.10
CA ALA A 14 3.69 -2.74 3.00
C ALA A 14 2.62 -3.44 3.83
N GLU A 15 2.60 -4.77 3.82
CA GLU A 15 1.71 -5.58 4.66
C GLU A 15 1.96 -5.35 6.15
N TYR A 16 3.23 -5.39 6.54
CA TYR A 16 3.64 -5.13 7.92
C TYR A 16 3.23 -3.74 8.39
N LEU A 17 3.48 -2.74 7.56
CA LEU A 17 3.15 -1.34 7.87
C LEU A 17 1.64 -1.14 7.99
N HIS A 18 0.86 -1.81 7.16
CA HIS A 18 -0.60 -1.76 7.24
C HIS A 18 -1.09 -2.38 8.56
N ALA A 19 -0.48 -3.49 8.99
CA ALA A 19 -0.81 -4.09 10.29
C ALA A 19 -0.50 -3.12 11.43
N GLN A 20 0.62 -2.41 11.36
CA GLN A 20 0.99 -1.42 12.35
C GLN A 20 0.00 -0.25 12.37
N ALA A 21 -0.44 0.21 11.21
CA ALA A 21 -1.43 1.28 11.10
C ALA A 21 -2.75 0.87 11.76
N ARG A 22 -3.19 -0.38 11.56
CA ARG A 22 -4.42 -0.88 12.20
C ARG A 22 -4.31 -0.86 13.73
N LYS A 23 -3.14 -1.22 14.26
CA LYS A 23 -2.89 -1.13 15.71
C LYS A 23 -2.91 0.32 16.19
N ASP A 24 -2.26 1.20 15.48
CA ASP A 24 -2.20 2.62 15.83
C ASP A 24 -3.59 3.28 15.81
N TRP A 25 -4.48 2.80 14.94
CA TRP A 25 -5.85 3.28 14.87
C TRP A 25 -6.77 2.69 15.95
N GLY A 26 -6.27 1.72 16.72
CA GLY A 26 -6.95 1.21 17.91
C GLY A 26 -7.80 -0.04 17.72
N TYR A 27 -7.89 -0.60 16.53
CA TYR A 27 -8.65 -1.84 16.33
C TYR A 27 -7.80 -3.04 15.92
N GLY A 28 -6.53 -2.83 15.59
CA GLY A 28 -5.65 -3.93 15.17
C GLY A 28 -5.40 -4.95 16.27
N ASP A 29 -5.37 -4.51 17.54
CA ASP A 29 -5.13 -5.40 18.67
C ASP A 29 -6.26 -6.42 18.89
N SER A 30 -7.47 -6.11 18.43
CA SER A 30 -8.60 -7.04 18.51
C SER A 30 -8.63 -8.04 17.35
N GLU A 31 -7.80 -7.83 16.34
CA GLU A 31 -7.68 -8.74 15.21
C GLU A 31 -6.66 -9.82 15.53
N GLN A 32 -7.11 -11.03 15.82
CA GLN A 32 -6.23 -12.18 16.05
C GLN A 32 -6.23 -13.05 14.80
N LEU A 33 -5.41 -12.64 13.83
CA LEU A 33 -5.40 -13.24 12.51
C LEU A 33 -4.24 -14.24 12.35
N THR A 34 -4.54 -15.38 11.75
CA THR A 34 -3.50 -16.32 11.33
C THR A 34 -2.80 -15.79 10.07
N MET A 35 -1.66 -16.36 9.72
CA MET A 35 -0.95 -15.97 8.51
C MET A 35 -1.82 -16.17 7.26
N ASP A 36 -2.58 -17.25 7.20
CA ASP A 36 -3.50 -17.52 6.08
C ASP A 36 -4.60 -16.47 5.97
N GLU A 37 -5.12 -16.02 7.12
CA GLU A 37 -6.13 -14.96 7.14
C GLU A 37 -5.55 -13.60 6.70
N ILE A 38 -4.31 -13.32 7.06
CA ILE A 38 -3.62 -12.10 6.62
C ILE A 38 -3.43 -12.13 5.10
N VAL A 39 -2.96 -13.26 4.55
CA VAL A 39 -2.80 -13.42 3.11
C VAL A 39 -4.15 -13.31 2.38
N ALA A 40 -5.23 -13.81 2.98
CA ALA A 40 -6.58 -13.69 2.44
C ALA A 40 -7.23 -12.33 2.71
N GLU A 41 -6.51 -11.39 3.32
CA GLU A 41 -6.96 -10.03 3.60
C GLU A 41 -8.24 -9.98 4.44
N LYS A 42 -8.31 -10.80 5.48
CA LYS A 42 -9.44 -10.85 6.42
C LYS A 42 -9.46 -9.70 7.43
N PHE A 43 -8.45 -8.85 7.40
CA PHE A 43 -8.39 -7.69 8.28
C PHE A 43 -9.34 -6.57 7.81
N ARG A 44 -9.60 -5.63 8.73
CA ARG A 44 -10.44 -4.46 8.45
C ARG A 44 -9.71 -3.48 7.53
N GLY A 45 -10.39 -3.02 6.48
CA GLY A 45 -9.88 -2.01 5.58
C GLY A 45 -9.13 -2.56 4.38
N ILE A 46 -8.67 -1.67 3.55
CA ILE A 46 -7.93 -2.00 2.33
C ILE A 46 -6.71 -1.08 2.18
N ARG A 47 -5.79 -1.45 1.31
CA ARG A 47 -4.64 -0.62 0.96
C ARG A 47 -4.49 -0.50 -0.56
N PRO A 48 -5.35 0.28 -1.21
CA PRO A 48 -5.27 0.43 -2.67
C PRO A 48 -3.98 1.14 -3.08
N ALA A 49 -3.34 0.58 -4.11
CA ALA A 49 -2.19 1.20 -4.74
C ALA A 49 -2.65 2.07 -5.91
N PHE A 50 -1.80 3.04 -6.29
CA PHE A 50 -2.06 3.87 -7.45
C PHE A 50 -2.01 3.04 -8.73
N GLY A 51 -2.92 3.34 -9.68
CA GLY A 51 -3.05 2.62 -10.94
C GLY A 51 -4.11 1.53 -10.93
N TYR A 52 -4.69 1.21 -9.79
CA TYR A 52 -5.80 0.25 -9.66
C TYR A 52 -7.14 0.99 -9.55
N PRO A 53 -8.28 0.28 -9.76
CA PRO A 53 -9.58 0.97 -9.84
C PRO A 53 -9.93 1.88 -8.68
N ALA A 54 -9.49 1.57 -7.46
CA ALA A 54 -9.77 2.40 -6.28
C ALA A 54 -9.00 3.72 -6.30
N CYS A 55 -7.89 3.80 -7.04
CA CYS A 55 -7.09 5.02 -7.19
C CYS A 55 -6.36 4.98 -8.53
N PRO A 56 -7.07 5.18 -9.66
CA PRO A 56 -6.54 4.87 -10.98
C PRO A 56 -5.49 5.83 -11.53
N ASP A 57 -5.43 7.06 -11.02
CA ASP A 57 -4.55 8.09 -11.56
C ASP A 57 -3.16 8.05 -10.91
N HIS A 58 -2.16 7.61 -11.67
CA HIS A 58 -0.78 7.58 -11.21
C HIS A 58 -0.22 8.96 -10.87
N SER A 59 -0.74 10.03 -11.46
CA SER A 59 -0.24 11.39 -11.20
C SER A 59 -0.51 11.85 -9.77
N GLU A 60 -1.44 11.22 -9.06
CA GLU A 60 -1.69 11.52 -7.64
C GLU A 60 -0.48 11.19 -6.76
N LYS A 61 0.44 10.35 -7.23
CA LYS A 61 1.69 10.05 -6.50
C LYS A 61 2.53 11.31 -6.25
N PHE A 62 2.50 12.28 -7.16
CA PHE A 62 3.27 13.52 -6.97
C PHE A 62 2.81 14.27 -5.73
N LYS A 63 1.50 14.31 -5.49
CA LYS A 63 0.93 14.91 -4.29
C LYS A 63 1.33 14.15 -3.03
N LEU A 64 1.24 12.82 -3.07
CA LEU A 64 1.60 11.97 -1.95
C LEU A 64 3.08 12.12 -1.61
N PHE A 65 3.95 12.07 -2.61
CA PHE A 65 5.39 12.16 -2.40
C PHE A 65 5.81 13.52 -1.85
N ASN A 66 5.13 14.59 -2.29
CA ASN A 66 5.35 15.91 -1.74
C ASN A 66 4.90 16.00 -0.29
N LEU A 67 3.71 15.49 0.02
CA LEU A 67 3.17 15.48 1.38
C LEU A 67 4.05 14.72 2.35
N LEU A 68 4.55 13.56 1.96
CA LEU A 68 5.38 12.70 2.79
C LEU A 68 6.86 13.07 2.75
N GLU A 69 7.24 14.01 1.89
CA GLU A 69 8.65 14.36 1.65
C GLU A 69 9.47 13.10 1.29
N ALA A 70 8.91 12.25 0.46
CA ALA A 70 9.51 10.95 0.11
C ALA A 70 10.94 11.05 -0.45
N PRO A 71 11.30 12.06 -1.27
CA PRO A 71 12.67 12.19 -1.75
C PRO A 71 13.72 12.30 -0.63
N LYS A 72 13.36 12.87 0.50
CA LYS A 72 14.25 12.94 1.68
C LYS A 72 14.54 11.55 2.26
N GLN A 73 13.69 10.58 1.98
CA GLN A 73 13.83 9.19 2.41
C GLN A 73 14.44 8.30 1.32
N GLY A 74 14.86 8.89 0.20
CA GLY A 74 15.51 8.16 -0.89
C GLY A 74 14.55 7.55 -1.91
N ILE A 75 13.27 7.89 -1.89
CA ILE A 75 12.29 7.42 -2.86
C ILE A 75 11.83 8.60 -3.71
N THR A 76 12.04 8.49 -5.03
CA THR A 76 11.68 9.56 -5.97
C THR A 76 10.75 9.03 -7.07
N LEU A 77 10.23 9.96 -7.86
CA LEU A 77 9.38 9.64 -9.02
C LEU A 77 10.03 10.13 -10.30
N THR A 78 9.86 9.35 -11.37
CA THR A 78 10.18 9.82 -12.73
C THR A 78 9.08 10.77 -13.20
N GLU A 79 9.29 11.41 -14.35
CA GLU A 79 8.28 12.29 -14.96
C GLU A 79 6.96 11.56 -15.28
N HIS A 80 7.00 10.22 -15.43
CA HIS A 80 5.82 9.40 -15.70
C HIS A 80 5.28 8.73 -14.43
N ALA A 81 5.67 9.21 -13.26
CA ALA A 81 5.23 8.72 -11.96
C ALA A 81 5.65 7.28 -11.65
N ALA A 82 6.74 6.80 -12.21
CA ALA A 82 7.35 5.54 -11.83
C ALA A 82 8.26 5.77 -10.62
N MET A 83 8.21 4.85 -9.65
CA MET A 83 9.01 4.97 -8.43
C MET A 83 10.45 4.53 -8.62
N LEU A 84 11.37 5.26 -7.97
CA LEU A 84 12.78 4.93 -7.88
C LEU A 84 13.20 4.91 -6.40
N PRO A 85 13.74 3.80 -5.88
CA PRO A 85 14.02 2.54 -6.57
C PRO A 85 12.74 1.83 -7.06
N ALA A 86 12.86 0.99 -8.08
CA ALA A 86 11.70 0.29 -8.66
C ALA A 86 11.00 -0.63 -7.65
N ALA A 87 11.75 -1.24 -6.75
CA ALA A 87 11.21 -2.08 -5.68
C ALA A 87 10.65 -1.23 -4.55
N SER A 88 9.55 -0.54 -4.82
CA SER A 88 8.87 0.35 -3.88
C SER A 88 7.36 0.16 -4.01
N VAL A 89 6.65 0.49 -2.94
CA VAL A 89 5.19 0.43 -2.90
C VAL A 89 4.66 1.78 -2.43
N SER A 90 3.62 2.27 -3.07
CA SER A 90 2.91 3.46 -2.62
C SER A 90 1.41 3.23 -2.72
N GLY A 91 0.67 3.80 -1.80
CA GLY A 91 -0.78 3.62 -1.75
C GLY A 91 -1.40 4.35 -0.58
N ILE A 92 -2.64 4.00 -0.30
CA ILE A 92 -3.44 4.62 0.75
C ILE A 92 -4.01 3.50 1.63
N TYR A 93 -4.05 3.73 2.94
CA TYR A 93 -4.74 2.82 3.86
C TYR A 93 -6.12 3.38 4.17
N LEU A 94 -7.16 2.61 3.87
CA LEU A 94 -8.54 2.96 4.16
C LEU A 94 -9.05 2.02 5.24
N GLY A 95 -9.25 2.54 6.45
CA GLY A 95 -9.56 1.74 7.65
C GLY A 95 -11.05 1.53 7.91
N HIS A 96 -11.92 1.93 7.01
CA HIS A 96 -13.36 1.76 7.18
C HIS A 96 -13.75 0.28 7.07
N PRO A 97 -14.65 -0.24 7.93
CA PRO A 97 -15.01 -1.67 7.89
C PRO A 97 -15.68 -2.10 6.60
N ASP A 98 -16.31 -1.18 5.88
CA ASP A 98 -16.98 -1.46 4.60
C ASP A 98 -16.10 -1.18 3.38
N ALA A 99 -14.83 -0.79 3.58
CA ALA A 99 -13.91 -0.54 2.48
C ALA A 99 -13.62 -1.85 1.75
N LYS A 100 -13.79 -1.85 0.44
CA LYS A 100 -13.60 -3.03 -0.41
C LYS A 100 -12.96 -2.64 -1.74
N TYR A 101 -12.17 -3.57 -2.27
CA TYR A 101 -11.71 -3.44 -3.65
C TYR A 101 -12.86 -3.70 -4.61
N PHE A 102 -12.80 -3.10 -5.77
CA PHE A 102 -13.79 -3.31 -6.81
C PHE A 102 -13.12 -3.38 -8.18
N ASN A 103 -13.78 -4.05 -9.11
CA ASN A 103 -13.35 -4.13 -10.50
C ASN A 103 -14.25 -3.25 -11.35
N VAL A 104 -13.64 -2.56 -12.32
CA VAL A 104 -14.41 -1.77 -13.27
C VAL A 104 -14.71 -2.65 -14.48
N SER A 105 -15.98 -2.96 -14.68
CA SER A 105 -16.45 -3.68 -15.86
C SER A 105 -16.50 -2.73 -17.05
N ARG A 106 -16.03 -3.21 -18.18
CA ARG A 106 -16.10 -2.47 -19.44
C ARG A 106 -16.86 -3.27 -20.48
#